data_4eb32245302386d95692b769a44515fc
#
_entry.id   4eb32245302386d95692b769a44515fc
#
_cell.length_a   1.000
_cell.length_b   1.000
_cell.length_c   1.000
_cell.angle_alpha   90.00
_cell.angle_beta   90.00
_cell.angle_gamma   90.00
#
_symmetry.space_group_name_H-M   'P 1'
#
loop_
_entity.id
_entity.type
_entity.pdbx_description
1 polymer ?
#
loop_
_entity_poly.entity_id
_entity_poly.type
_entity_poly.pdbx_seq_one_letter_code
_entity_poly.pdbx_strand_id
1 'polypeptide(L)'
;MEDSRLVVGAATDPGPVREQNEDAVYHNVLVDTPGNELTILAVADGMGGYQRGEIAAQMAIDTLIERFTSADTDDIVLMLKQAFRLANERIFADGSAEGEHNMMGTTLVVGVVRGNDLVIGNVGDSRAYLVRANSLNQISTDHSLVAEQVAMGAMTQDEARESHHKNIITRALGHRQRVEVDIFELTLLPDDRLLISSDGLHDYLEDDEMVELMLQMSPEDSAREMVARAIQAGSTDNVSALVAWAAPVSVLDAPPPVAAGEPAGANRMITILVLVGLVIFIAIIGYILLMT
;
A
#
# COMPACT_ATOMS: atom_id res chain seq x y z
N MET A 1 -3.99 13.20 -24.64
CA MET A 1 -3.88 13.07 -23.17
C MET A 1 -2.38 13.05 -22.89
N GLU A 2 -1.93 13.71 -21.86
CA GLU A 2 -0.54 13.64 -21.43
C GLU A 2 -0.27 12.20 -20.95
N ASP A 3 0.82 11.57 -21.43
CA ASP A 3 1.20 10.23 -21.01
C ASP A 3 1.66 10.27 -19.56
N SER A 4 1.18 9.34 -18.76
CA SER A 4 1.61 9.16 -17.37
C SER A 4 2.38 7.85 -17.22
N ARG A 5 3.35 7.83 -16.31
CA ARG A 5 4.09 6.64 -15.92
C ARG A 5 3.77 6.32 -14.45
N LEU A 6 3.50 5.06 -14.18
CA LEU A 6 3.19 4.64 -12.81
C LEU A 6 4.48 4.51 -11.99
N VAL A 7 4.55 5.27 -10.89
CA VAL A 7 5.58 5.13 -9.86
C VAL A 7 4.95 4.45 -8.67
N VAL A 8 5.57 3.40 -8.15
CA VAL A 8 4.98 2.55 -7.11
C VAL A 8 5.93 2.46 -5.91
N GLY A 9 5.36 2.47 -4.71
CA GLY A 9 6.04 2.18 -3.48
C GLY A 9 5.16 1.34 -2.56
N ALA A 10 5.76 0.50 -1.73
CA ALA A 10 5.03 -0.36 -0.83
C ALA A 10 5.76 -0.54 0.50
N ALA A 11 4.99 -0.74 1.57
CA ALA A 11 5.49 -1.09 2.88
C ALA A 11 4.54 -2.06 3.56
N THR A 12 5.09 -2.97 4.34
CA THR A 12 4.34 -3.90 5.19
C THR A 12 5.11 -4.14 6.48
N ASP A 13 4.40 -4.30 7.59
CA ASP A 13 4.97 -4.52 8.92
C ASP A 13 4.06 -5.48 9.72
N PRO A 14 4.63 -6.44 10.49
CA PRO A 14 3.83 -7.34 11.31
C PRO A 14 3.07 -6.63 12.44
N GLY A 15 3.36 -5.36 12.70
CA GLY A 15 2.82 -4.62 13.82
C GLY A 15 3.42 -5.04 15.17
N PRO A 16 3.04 -4.37 16.27
CA PRO A 16 3.70 -4.55 17.57
C PRO A 16 3.23 -5.79 18.36
N VAL A 17 2.17 -6.46 17.91
CA VAL A 17 1.53 -7.55 18.68
C VAL A 17 1.62 -8.90 17.99
N ARG A 18 1.55 -8.92 16.66
CA ARG A 18 1.60 -10.18 15.90
C ARG A 18 3.03 -10.70 15.83
N GLU A 19 3.22 -12.01 16.00
CA GLU A 19 4.53 -12.66 15.86
C GLU A 19 4.94 -12.80 14.38
N GLN A 20 3.96 -12.84 13.48
CA GLN A 20 4.15 -13.03 12.05
C GLN A 20 3.36 -12.00 11.26
N ASN A 21 3.84 -11.72 10.05
CA ASN A 21 3.11 -10.95 9.08
C ASN A 21 2.36 -11.90 8.15
N GLU A 22 1.05 -11.95 8.27
CA GLU A 22 0.16 -12.74 7.43
C GLU A 22 -0.31 -11.96 6.19
N ASP A 23 0.03 -10.66 6.11
CA ASP A 23 -0.16 -9.85 4.91
C ASP A 23 0.87 -10.20 3.83
N ALA A 24 0.45 -10.18 2.58
CA ALA A 24 1.33 -10.25 1.42
C ALA A 24 1.10 -9.06 0.49
N VAL A 25 2.19 -8.40 0.09
CA VAL A 25 2.16 -7.26 -0.82
C VAL A 25 2.97 -7.57 -2.06
N TYR A 26 2.43 -7.27 -3.23
CA TYR A 26 3.10 -7.48 -4.51
C TYR A 26 2.89 -6.31 -5.46
N HIS A 27 3.96 -5.86 -6.08
CA HIS A 27 3.89 -5.00 -7.25
C HIS A 27 4.99 -5.33 -8.25
N ASN A 28 4.64 -5.37 -9.53
CA ASN A 28 5.61 -5.59 -10.60
C ASN A 28 5.02 -5.17 -11.95
N VAL A 29 5.92 -4.92 -12.90
CA VAL A 29 5.57 -4.72 -14.30
C VAL A 29 5.78 -6.03 -15.05
N LEU A 30 4.73 -6.55 -15.63
CA LEU A 30 4.76 -7.71 -16.51
C LEU A 30 4.57 -7.26 -17.96
N VAL A 31 5.03 -8.07 -18.90
CA VAL A 31 4.78 -7.85 -20.31
C VAL A 31 3.82 -8.92 -20.80
N ASP A 32 2.66 -8.51 -21.27
CA ASP A 32 1.66 -9.43 -21.82
C ASP A 32 2.05 -9.94 -23.23
N THR A 33 1.26 -10.88 -23.74
CA THR A 33 1.29 -11.26 -25.15
C THR A 33 0.09 -10.59 -25.81
N PRO A 34 0.24 -9.38 -26.41
CA PRO A 34 1.16 -9.02 -27.51
C PRO A 34 2.33 -8.07 -27.17
N GLY A 35 2.73 -7.88 -25.95
CA GLY A 35 3.92 -7.08 -25.62
C GLY A 35 3.62 -5.74 -24.95
N ASN A 36 2.40 -5.57 -24.38
CA ASN A 36 2.08 -4.39 -23.59
C ASN A 36 2.57 -4.57 -22.15
N GLU A 37 3.00 -3.48 -21.52
CA GLU A 37 3.32 -3.46 -20.11
C GLU A 37 2.03 -3.46 -19.28
N LEU A 38 1.98 -4.36 -18.30
CA LEU A 38 0.95 -4.45 -17.28
C LEU A 38 1.60 -4.22 -15.92
N THR A 39 1.20 -3.18 -15.21
CA THR A 39 1.59 -3.04 -13.80
C THR A 39 0.55 -3.73 -12.93
N ILE A 40 0.99 -4.71 -12.14
CA ILE A 40 0.16 -5.42 -11.18
C ILE A 40 0.50 -4.91 -9.78
N LEU A 41 -0.54 -4.60 -9.02
CA LEU A 41 -0.50 -4.09 -7.65
C LEU A 41 -1.42 -4.99 -6.82
N ALA A 42 -0.95 -5.59 -5.74
CA ALA A 42 -1.80 -6.46 -4.93
C ALA A 42 -1.46 -6.39 -3.43
N VAL A 43 -2.51 -6.46 -2.62
CA VAL A 43 -2.44 -6.67 -1.18
C VAL A 43 -3.39 -7.82 -0.83
N ALA A 44 -2.91 -8.76 -0.04
CA ALA A 44 -3.66 -9.87 0.51
C ALA A 44 -3.44 -9.89 2.02
N ASP A 45 -4.53 -9.92 2.79
CA ASP A 45 -4.52 -10.02 4.24
C ASP A 45 -4.95 -11.44 4.62
N GLY A 46 -3.99 -12.18 5.16
CA GLY A 46 -4.14 -13.58 5.46
C GLY A 46 -4.81 -13.82 6.80
N MET A 47 -5.77 -14.73 6.84
CA MET A 47 -6.49 -15.12 8.04
C MET A 47 -6.46 -16.63 8.27
N GLY A 48 -6.16 -17.03 9.51
CA GLY A 48 -6.13 -18.45 9.89
C GLY A 48 -5.38 -18.68 11.19
N GLY A 49 -5.56 -19.87 11.79
CA GLY A 49 -4.76 -20.27 12.95
C GLY A 49 -3.40 -20.87 12.54
N TYR A 50 -2.38 -20.76 13.40
CA TYR A 50 -1.06 -21.41 13.25
C TYR A 50 -0.37 -21.14 11.88
N GLN A 51 -0.11 -19.87 11.52
CA GLN A 51 0.65 -19.45 10.30
C GLN A 51 -0.08 -19.72 8.97
N ARG A 52 -1.35 -20.04 8.99
CA ARG A 52 -2.05 -20.40 7.76
C ARG A 52 -2.56 -19.21 6.96
N GLY A 53 -2.71 -18.05 7.62
CA GLY A 53 -3.00 -16.79 6.95
C GLY A 53 -1.90 -16.40 5.97
N GLU A 54 -0.64 -16.43 6.39
CA GLU A 54 0.54 -16.17 5.56
C GLU A 54 0.55 -17.08 4.31
N ILE A 55 0.28 -18.39 4.51
CA ILE A 55 0.25 -19.35 3.39
C ILE A 55 -0.88 -19.00 2.41
N ALA A 56 -2.06 -18.66 2.91
CA ALA A 56 -3.20 -18.31 2.07
C ALA A 56 -2.94 -17.03 1.26
N ALA A 57 -2.41 -15.97 1.92
CA ALA A 57 -2.07 -14.72 1.28
C ALA A 57 -1.00 -14.91 0.19
N GLN A 58 0.09 -15.64 0.50
CA GLN A 58 1.15 -15.94 -0.46
C GLN A 58 0.63 -16.78 -1.64
N MET A 59 -0.20 -17.80 -1.38
CA MET A 59 -0.80 -18.65 -2.42
C MET A 59 -1.71 -17.83 -3.35
N ALA A 60 -2.43 -16.83 -2.83
CA ALA A 60 -3.23 -15.93 -3.64
C ALA A 60 -2.35 -15.09 -4.58
N ILE A 61 -1.27 -14.49 -4.06
CA ILE A 61 -0.31 -13.70 -4.84
C ILE A 61 0.38 -14.56 -5.90
N ASP A 62 0.89 -15.75 -5.53
CA ASP A 62 1.58 -16.65 -6.47
C ASP A 62 0.66 -17.08 -7.61
N THR A 63 -0.60 -17.38 -7.30
CA THR A 63 -1.61 -17.78 -8.30
C THR A 63 -1.95 -16.61 -9.24
N LEU A 64 -2.02 -15.38 -8.71
CA LEU A 64 -2.20 -14.16 -9.50
C LEU A 64 -1.05 -14.00 -10.50
N ILE A 65 0.20 -14.09 -10.03
CA ILE A 65 1.41 -13.96 -10.86
C ILE A 65 1.42 -15.04 -11.95
N GLU A 66 1.19 -16.30 -11.57
CA GLU A 66 1.14 -17.41 -12.51
C GLU A 66 0.10 -17.19 -13.62
N ARG A 67 -1.11 -16.74 -13.26
CA ARG A 67 -2.18 -16.50 -14.24
C ARG A 67 -1.84 -15.37 -15.21
N PHE A 68 -1.26 -14.27 -14.73
CA PHE A 68 -0.88 -13.14 -15.58
C PHE A 68 0.36 -13.43 -16.43
N THR A 69 1.30 -14.24 -15.95
CA THR A 69 2.49 -14.65 -16.71
C THR A 69 2.15 -15.67 -17.81
N SER A 70 1.16 -16.54 -17.57
CA SER A 70 0.70 -17.57 -18.53
C SER A 70 -0.53 -17.14 -19.32
N ALA A 71 -0.76 -15.84 -19.46
CA ALA A 71 -1.97 -15.30 -20.09
C ALA A 71 -2.09 -15.74 -21.56
N ASP A 72 -3.29 -16.20 -21.89
CA ASP A 72 -3.73 -16.62 -23.23
C ASP A 72 -4.76 -15.64 -23.84
N THR A 73 -5.00 -14.53 -23.14
CA THR A 73 -5.96 -13.46 -23.49
C THR A 73 -5.41 -12.12 -23.06
N ASP A 74 -5.87 -11.03 -23.68
CA ASP A 74 -5.59 -9.65 -23.34
C ASP A 74 -6.71 -8.99 -22.49
N ASP A 75 -7.77 -9.74 -22.19
CA ASP A 75 -8.88 -9.28 -21.37
C ASP A 75 -8.50 -9.34 -19.86
N ILE A 76 -8.15 -8.17 -19.30
CA ILE A 76 -7.73 -8.03 -17.90
C ILE A 76 -8.83 -8.47 -16.94
N VAL A 77 -10.09 -8.15 -17.22
CA VAL A 77 -11.24 -8.51 -16.37
C VAL A 77 -11.37 -10.04 -16.30
N LEU A 78 -11.25 -10.71 -17.46
CA LEU A 78 -11.29 -12.17 -17.52
C LEU A 78 -10.10 -12.79 -16.78
N MET A 79 -8.88 -12.25 -16.97
CA MET A 79 -7.68 -12.70 -16.26
C MET A 79 -7.81 -12.59 -14.76
N LEU A 80 -8.29 -11.43 -14.25
CA LEU A 80 -8.54 -11.23 -12.82
C LEU A 80 -9.55 -12.23 -12.28
N LYS A 81 -10.72 -12.37 -12.91
CA LYS A 81 -11.74 -13.34 -12.47
C LYS A 81 -11.21 -14.76 -12.43
N GLN A 82 -10.36 -15.14 -13.39
CA GLN A 82 -9.75 -16.47 -13.43
C GLN A 82 -8.69 -16.63 -12.32
N ALA A 83 -7.85 -15.60 -12.07
CA ALA A 83 -6.86 -15.62 -11.00
C ALA A 83 -7.50 -15.78 -9.62
N PHE A 84 -8.51 -14.97 -9.32
CA PHE A 84 -9.24 -15.05 -8.05
C PHE A 84 -9.92 -16.41 -7.87
N ARG A 85 -10.58 -16.92 -8.91
CA ARG A 85 -11.22 -18.26 -8.87
C ARG A 85 -10.18 -19.35 -8.61
N LEU A 86 -9.06 -19.35 -9.32
CA LEU A 86 -8.02 -20.35 -9.17
C LEU A 86 -7.35 -20.25 -7.79
N ALA A 87 -7.08 -19.04 -7.30
CA ALA A 87 -6.57 -18.83 -5.95
C ALA A 87 -7.53 -19.39 -4.90
N ASN A 88 -8.83 -19.06 -5.02
CA ASN A 88 -9.85 -19.60 -4.11
C ASN A 88 -9.92 -21.12 -4.12
N GLU A 89 -9.88 -21.74 -5.30
CA GLU A 89 -9.89 -23.21 -5.44
C GLU A 89 -8.67 -23.84 -4.76
N ARG A 90 -7.48 -23.28 -4.93
CA ARG A 90 -6.24 -23.79 -4.33
C ARG A 90 -6.24 -23.64 -2.81
N ILE A 91 -6.58 -22.46 -2.30
CA ILE A 91 -6.63 -22.17 -0.86
C ILE A 91 -7.69 -23.05 -0.18
N PHE A 92 -8.89 -23.17 -0.78
CA PHE A 92 -9.96 -24.01 -0.26
C PHE A 92 -9.58 -25.50 -0.23
N ALA A 93 -8.91 -26.00 -1.28
CA ALA A 93 -8.48 -27.38 -1.35
C ALA A 93 -7.40 -27.71 -0.30
N ASP A 94 -6.43 -26.82 -0.11
CA ASP A 94 -5.37 -26.99 0.88
C ASP A 94 -5.92 -26.94 2.32
N GLY A 95 -6.75 -25.94 2.64
CA GLY A 95 -7.41 -25.84 3.93
C GLY A 95 -8.30 -27.02 4.27
N SER A 96 -9.00 -27.56 3.28
CA SER A 96 -9.91 -28.71 3.46
C SER A 96 -9.18 -30.05 3.64
N ALA A 97 -7.98 -30.19 3.11
CA ALA A 97 -7.20 -31.44 3.19
C ALA A 97 -6.75 -31.77 4.62
N GLU A 98 -6.63 -30.78 5.51
CA GLU A 98 -6.14 -30.95 6.87
C GLU A 98 -7.24 -30.96 7.95
N GLY A 99 -8.51 -30.90 7.54
CA GLY A 99 -9.70 -31.01 8.40
C GLY A 99 -10.34 -29.66 8.75
N GLU A 100 -11.59 -29.70 9.24
CA GLU A 100 -12.42 -28.49 9.49
C GLU A 100 -11.80 -27.46 10.46
N HIS A 101 -10.83 -27.86 11.28
CA HIS A 101 -10.18 -26.99 12.27
C HIS A 101 -8.99 -26.21 11.71
N ASN A 102 -8.60 -26.45 10.46
CA ASN A 102 -7.44 -25.86 9.79
C ASN A 102 -7.83 -24.99 8.58
N MET A 103 -9.01 -24.43 8.59
CA MET A 103 -9.44 -23.50 7.54
C MET A 103 -8.53 -22.28 7.50
N MET A 104 -8.07 -21.95 6.31
CA MET A 104 -7.32 -20.72 6.02
C MET A 104 -8.04 -19.91 4.97
N GLY A 105 -7.80 -18.64 4.94
CA GLY A 105 -8.36 -17.72 3.97
C GLY A 105 -7.51 -16.49 3.83
N THR A 106 -7.86 -15.66 2.88
CA THR A 106 -7.24 -14.34 2.70
C THR A 106 -8.20 -13.40 2.00
N THR A 107 -8.07 -12.12 2.29
CA THR A 107 -8.55 -11.07 1.39
C THR A 107 -7.68 -11.03 0.14
N LEU A 108 -8.12 -10.35 -0.89
CA LEU A 108 -7.26 -10.00 -2.02
C LEU A 108 -7.82 -8.77 -2.73
N VAL A 109 -7.02 -7.72 -2.81
CA VAL A 109 -7.26 -6.56 -3.66
C VAL A 109 -6.17 -6.49 -4.71
N VAL A 110 -6.55 -6.41 -5.97
CA VAL A 110 -5.61 -6.34 -7.09
C VAL A 110 -5.96 -5.16 -7.98
N GLY A 111 -4.99 -4.29 -8.25
CA GLY A 111 -5.05 -3.30 -9.31
C GLY A 111 -4.18 -3.73 -10.50
N VAL A 112 -4.73 -3.72 -11.70
CA VAL A 112 -3.98 -3.94 -12.95
C VAL A 112 -4.07 -2.71 -13.81
N VAL A 113 -2.92 -2.14 -14.14
CA VAL A 113 -2.82 -0.94 -14.98
C VAL A 113 -2.20 -1.29 -16.33
N ARG A 114 -2.90 -0.93 -17.42
CA ARG A 114 -2.41 -0.98 -18.79
C ARG A 114 -2.55 0.41 -19.43
N GLY A 115 -1.44 1.09 -19.65
CA GLY A 115 -1.49 2.50 -20.04
C GLY A 115 -2.18 3.33 -18.94
N ASN A 116 -3.34 3.90 -19.28
CA ASN A 116 -4.17 4.65 -18.33
C ASN A 116 -5.38 3.85 -17.81
N ASP A 117 -5.61 2.65 -18.32
CA ASP A 117 -6.74 1.83 -17.85
C ASP A 117 -6.36 1.09 -16.59
N LEU A 118 -7.17 1.24 -15.54
CA LEU A 118 -7.06 0.57 -14.25
C LEU A 118 -8.26 -0.36 -14.06
N VAL A 119 -7.98 -1.63 -13.81
CA VAL A 119 -9.00 -2.60 -13.40
C VAL A 119 -8.67 -3.07 -11.98
N ILE A 120 -9.64 -2.95 -11.07
CA ILE A 120 -9.50 -3.43 -9.70
C ILE A 120 -10.39 -4.64 -9.51
N GLY A 121 -9.81 -5.73 -8.94
CA GLY A 121 -10.53 -6.87 -8.41
C GLY A 121 -10.46 -6.88 -6.90
N ASN A 122 -11.60 -7.17 -6.22
CA ASN A 122 -11.69 -7.21 -4.77
C ASN A 122 -12.44 -8.41 -4.23
N VAL A 123 -11.87 -9.06 -3.20
CA VAL A 123 -12.53 -10.01 -2.29
C VAL A 123 -11.99 -9.75 -0.88
N GLY A 124 -12.87 -9.42 0.05
CA GLY A 124 -12.52 -9.10 1.43
C GLY A 124 -12.79 -7.64 1.79
N ASP A 125 -12.19 -7.19 2.85
CA ASP A 125 -12.28 -5.83 3.41
C ASP A 125 -10.97 -5.04 3.33
N SER A 126 -9.92 -5.60 2.74
CA SER A 126 -8.81 -4.80 2.24
C SER A 126 -9.30 -3.85 1.17
N ARG A 127 -8.75 -2.65 1.09
CA ARG A 127 -9.34 -1.56 0.31
C ARG A 127 -8.44 -1.02 -0.78
N ALA A 128 -9.07 -0.54 -1.85
CA ALA A 128 -8.47 0.31 -2.88
C ALA A 128 -9.09 1.70 -2.84
N TYR A 129 -8.24 2.73 -2.83
CA TYR A 129 -8.63 4.14 -2.84
C TYR A 129 -7.97 4.87 -3.99
N LEU A 130 -8.67 5.89 -4.50
CA LEU A 130 -8.15 6.83 -5.48
C LEU A 130 -8.17 8.25 -4.92
N VAL A 131 -7.00 8.90 -4.89
CA VAL A 131 -6.89 10.34 -4.66
C VAL A 131 -6.88 11.03 -6.01
N ARG A 132 -7.90 11.84 -6.25
CA ARG A 132 -8.06 12.68 -7.43
C ARG A 132 -8.52 14.07 -7.00
N ALA A 133 -7.87 15.12 -7.49
CA ALA A 133 -8.19 16.51 -7.12
C ALA A 133 -8.25 16.74 -5.60
N ASN A 134 -7.31 16.16 -4.85
CA ASN A 134 -7.18 16.22 -3.38
C ASN A 134 -8.35 15.57 -2.62
N SER A 135 -9.13 14.71 -3.25
CA SER A 135 -10.21 13.97 -2.61
C SER A 135 -9.92 12.48 -2.65
N LEU A 136 -10.01 11.81 -1.49
CA LEU A 136 -9.94 10.36 -1.37
C LEU A 136 -11.30 9.75 -1.70
N ASN A 137 -11.31 8.74 -2.55
CA ASN A 137 -12.49 7.98 -2.89
C ASN A 137 -12.17 6.50 -2.76
N GLN A 138 -12.88 5.78 -1.90
CA GLN A 138 -12.81 4.33 -1.85
C GLN A 138 -13.43 3.75 -3.13
N ILE A 139 -12.65 2.92 -3.85
CA ILE A 139 -13.08 2.27 -5.10
C ILE A 139 -13.70 0.91 -4.80
N SER A 140 -13.03 0.11 -3.95
CA SER A 140 -13.51 -1.21 -3.55
C SER A 140 -14.70 -1.10 -2.59
N THR A 141 -15.48 -2.17 -2.50
CA THR A 141 -16.55 -2.31 -1.50
C THR A 141 -16.13 -3.40 -0.52
N ASP A 142 -16.19 -3.10 0.78
CA ASP A 142 -15.82 -4.06 1.80
C ASP A 142 -16.81 -5.21 1.86
N HIS A 143 -16.30 -6.42 1.96
CA HIS A 143 -17.10 -7.61 2.23
C HIS A 143 -17.05 -7.92 3.74
N SER A 144 -17.62 -7.03 4.53
CA SER A 144 -17.74 -7.16 5.98
C SER A 144 -19.20 -7.04 6.43
N LEU A 145 -19.50 -7.59 7.61
CA LEU A 145 -20.85 -7.55 8.18
C LEU A 145 -21.36 -6.11 8.34
N VAL A 146 -20.48 -5.22 8.80
CA VAL A 146 -20.85 -3.81 9.02
C VAL A 146 -21.08 -3.09 7.70
N ALA A 147 -20.29 -3.35 6.65
CA ALA A 147 -20.50 -2.77 5.34
C ALA A 147 -21.84 -3.21 4.72
N GLU A 148 -22.23 -4.47 4.88
CA GLU A 148 -23.54 -4.97 4.45
C GLU A 148 -24.69 -4.26 5.21
N GLN A 149 -24.54 -4.03 6.53
CA GLN A 149 -25.54 -3.32 7.34
C GLN A 149 -25.67 -1.85 6.94
N VAL A 150 -24.55 -1.19 6.61
CA VAL A 150 -24.57 0.18 6.08
C VAL A 150 -25.29 0.22 4.74
N ALA A 151 -24.97 -0.70 3.83
CA ALA A 151 -25.61 -0.77 2.50
C ALA A 151 -27.13 -1.00 2.58
N MET A 152 -27.59 -1.75 3.60
CA MET A 152 -29.03 -1.95 3.88
C MET A 152 -29.69 -0.78 4.62
N GLY A 153 -28.94 0.25 5.03
CA GLY A 153 -29.43 1.36 5.83
C GLY A 153 -29.75 1.00 7.30
N ALA A 154 -29.24 -0.15 7.77
CA ALA A 154 -29.42 -0.61 9.15
C ALA A 154 -28.40 0.00 10.12
N MET A 155 -27.33 0.62 9.60
CA MET A 155 -26.22 1.22 10.34
C MET A 155 -25.69 2.42 9.56
N THR A 156 -25.19 3.44 10.23
CA THR A 156 -24.44 4.54 9.60
C THR A 156 -22.97 4.17 9.44
N GLN A 157 -22.23 4.91 8.61
CA GLN A 157 -20.77 4.72 8.45
C GLN A 157 -20.02 4.92 9.77
N ASP A 158 -20.41 5.92 10.59
CA ASP A 158 -19.77 6.21 11.86
C ASP A 158 -20.01 5.08 12.86
N GLU A 159 -21.24 4.55 12.94
CA GLU A 159 -21.56 3.39 13.80
C GLU A 159 -20.80 2.13 13.33
N ALA A 160 -20.57 1.96 12.03
CA ALA A 160 -19.81 0.85 11.49
C ALA A 160 -18.33 0.92 11.91
N ARG A 161 -17.71 2.11 11.87
CA ARG A 161 -16.31 2.33 12.31
C ARG A 161 -16.10 2.00 13.80
N GLU A 162 -17.08 2.29 14.65
CA GLU A 162 -17.04 2.05 16.08
C GLU A 162 -17.52 0.64 16.49
N SER A 163 -18.03 -0.15 15.55
CA SER A 163 -18.64 -1.45 15.83
C SER A 163 -17.59 -2.49 16.25
N HIS A 164 -17.91 -3.26 17.28
CA HIS A 164 -17.12 -4.45 17.66
C HIS A 164 -17.14 -5.59 16.63
N HIS A 165 -18.01 -5.47 15.60
CA HIS A 165 -18.17 -6.45 14.54
C HIS A 165 -17.51 -6.00 13.22
N LYS A 166 -16.73 -4.91 13.22
CA LYS A 166 -16.12 -4.35 12.01
C LYS A 166 -15.20 -5.35 11.29
N ASN A 167 -14.50 -6.21 12.04
CA ASN A 167 -13.56 -7.21 11.50
C ASN A 167 -14.27 -8.55 11.14
N ILE A 168 -15.62 -8.61 11.06
CA ILE A 168 -16.33 -9.81 10.62
C ILE A 168 -16.42 -9.78 9.09
N ILE A 169 -15.53 -10.53 8.44
CA ILE A 169 -15.48 -10.67 6.99
C ILE A 169 -16.58 -11.64 6.52
N THR A 170 -17.35 -11.24 5.52
CA THR A 170 -18.44 -12.05 4.95
C THR A 170 -18.02 -12.78 3.69
N ARG A 171 -16.94 -12.33 3.02
CA ARG A 171 -16.40 -12.91 1.79
C ARG A 171 -14.87 -12.89 1.81
N ALA A 172 -14.24 -14.08 1.71
CA ALA A 172 -12.80 -14.27 1.62
C ALA A 172 -12.44 -15.43 0.70
N LEU A 173 -11.24 -15.42 0.14
CA LEU A 173 -10.69 -16.56 -0.59
C LEU A 173 -10.45 -17.74 0.39
N GLY A 174 -10.74 -18.94 -0.05
CA GLY A 174 -10.53 -20.16 0.75
C GLY A 174 -11.66 -20.52 1.71
N HIS A 175 -12.58 -19.61 2.03
CA HIS A 175 -13.68 -19.92 2.97
C HIS A 175 -14.81 -20.73 2.36
N ARG A 176 -15.06 -20.60 1.06
CA ARG A 176 -16.12 -21.32 0.34
C ARG A 176 -15.57 -21.86 -0.97
N GLN A 177 -16.18 -22.94 -1.46
CA GLN A 177 -15.80 -23.56 -2.73
C GLN A 177 -15.87 -22.59 -3.93
N ARG A 178 -16.74 -21.59 -3.86
CA ARG A 178 -16.89 -20.55 -4.87
C ARG A 178 -16.89 -19.19 -4.21
N VAL A 179 -16.25 -18.24 -4.87
CA VAL A 179 -16.19 -16.83 -4.46
C VAL A 179 -16.63 -15.96 -5.63
N GLU A 180 -17.34 -14.90 -5.33
CA GLU A 180 -17.70 -13.83 -6.26
C GLU A 180 -16.68 -12.69 -6.09
N VAL A 181 -16.17 -12.20 -7.21
CA VAL A 181 -15.16 -11.14 -7.26
C VAL A 181 -15.81 -9.86 -7.74
N ASP A 182 -15.66 -8.79 -6.99
CA ASP A 182 -16.09 -7.47 -7.43
C ASP A 182 -15.04 -6.85 -8.35
N ILE A 183 -15.47 -6.30 -9.49
CA ILE A 183 -14.59 -5.69 -10.50
C ILE A 183 -14.98 -4.23 -10.68
N PHE A 184 -13.97 -3.35 -10.66
CA PHE A 184 -14.12 -1.93 -10.90
C PHE A 184 -13.19 -1.51 -12.02
N GLU A 185 -13.69 -0.77 -13.00
CA GLU A 185 -12.95 -0.30 -14.15
C GLU A 185 -12.91 1.23 -14.13
N LEU A 186 -11.71 1.80 -14.23
CA LEU A 186 -11.47 3.23 -14.18
C LEU A 186 -10.40 3.62 -15.20
N THR A 187 -10.37 4.90 -15.55
CA THR A 187 -9.24 5.49 -16.29
C THR A 187 -8.47 6.41 -15.36
N LEU A 188 -7.17 6.14 -15.20
CA LEU A 188 -6.26 7.01 -14.47
C LEU A 188 -6.02 8.31 -15.24
N LEU A 189 -5.98 9.40 -14.52
CA LEU A 189 -5.58 10.71 -15.02
C LEU A 189 -4.16 11.04 -14.51
N PRO A 190 -3.43 11.94 -15.19
CA PRO A 190 -2.18 12.45 -14.64
C PRO A 190 -2.38 13.01 -13.24
N ASP A 191 -1.44 12.73 -12.34
CA ASP A 191 -1.43 13.05 -10.91
C ASP A 191 -2.41 12.25 -10.03
N ASP A 192 -3.19 11.33 -10.58
CA ASP A 192 -3.95 10.38 -9.74
C ASP A 192 -3.00 9.56 -8.86
N ARG A 193 -3.46 9.28 -7.64
CA ARG A 193 -2.75 8.39 -6.73
C ARG A 193 -3.67 7.29 -6.23
N LEU A 194 -3.18 6.08 -6.30
CA LEU A 194 -3.88 4.87 -5.84
C LEU A 194 -3.24 4.41 -4.54
N LEU A 195 -4.07 4.05 -3.56
CA LEU A 195 -3.65 3.34 -2.35
C LEU A 195 -4.39 2.00 -2.31
N ILE A 196 -3.65 0.92 -2.04
CA ILE A 196 -4.21 -0.38 -1.65
C ILE A 196 -3.68 -0.70 -0.25
N SER A 197 -4.58 -1.08 0.67
CA SER A 197 -4.21 -1.28 2.08
C SER A 197 -4.97 -2.44 2.70
N SER A 198 -4.36 -3.11 3.70
CA SER A 198 -5.05 -3.97 4.67
C SER A 198 -5.79 -3.13 5.72
N ASP A 199 -6.66 -3.76 6.51
CA ASP A 199 -7.46 -3.12 7.56
C ASP A 199 -6.59 -2.53 8.68
N GLY A 200 -5.45 -3.16 8.99
CA GLY A 200 -4.48 -2.65 9.96
C GLY A 200 -3.94 -1.26 9.64
N LEU A 201 -4.13 -0.76 8.42
CA LEU A 201 -3.79 0.60 8.05
C LEU A 201 -5.02 1.52 8.10
N HIS A 202 -6.04 1.25 7.29
CA HIS A 202 -7.15 2.20 7.07
C HIS A 202 -8.15 2.27 8.22
N ASP A 203 -8.07 1.36 9.19
CA ASP A 203 -8.81 1.44 10.43
C ASP A 203 -8.19 2.42 11.46
N TYR A 204 -6.95 2.86 11.22
CA TYR A 204 -6.17 3.67 12.14
C TYR A 204 -5.73 5.03 11.59
N LEU A 205 -5.85 5.25 10.28
CA LEU A 205 -5.55 6.54 9.64
C LEU A 205 -6.83 7.20 9.14
N GLU A 206 -6.93 8.50 9.37
CA GLU A 206 -8.03 9.29 8.83
C GLU A 206 -7.79 9.58 7.33
N ASP A 207 -8.90 9.77 6.59
CA ASP A 207 -8.87 10.02 5.15
C ASP A 207 -7.99 11.22 4.77
N ASP A 208 -8.09 12.33 5.51
CA ASP A 208 -7.31 13.54 5.26
C ASP A 208 -5.81 13.31 5.47
N GLU A 209 -5.43 12.48 6.43
CA GLU A 209 -4.03 12.14 6.71
C GLU A 209 -3.46 11.28 5.57
N MET A 210 -4.21 10.29 5.09
CA MET A 210 -3.82 9.48 3.93
C MET A 210 -3.61 10.37 2.69
N VAL A 211 -4.54 11.29 2.42
CA VAL A 211 -4.42 12.26 1.30
C VAL A 211 -3.15 13.10 1.43
N GLU A 212 -2.90 13.67 2.61
CA GLU A 212 -1.73 14.52 2.85
C GLU A 212 -0.44 13.75 2.54
N LEU A 213 -0.27 12.56 3.09
CA LEU A 213 0.91 11.72 2.89
C LEU A 213 1.09 11.34 1.42
N MET A 214 0.01 10.95 0.75
CA MET A 214 0.07 10.59 -0.67
C MET A 214 0.46 11.77 -1.55
N LEU A 215 0.06 13.00 -1.23
CA LEU A 215 0.33 14.18 -2.06
C LEU A 215 1.70 14.80 -1.79
N GLN A 216 2.22 14.71 -0.56
CA GLN A 216 3.44 15.40 -0.15
C GLN A 216 4.70 14.55 -0.31
N MET A 217 4.58 13.23 -0.39
CA MET A 217 5.70 12.30 -0.39
C MET A 217 5.80 11.50 -1.69
N SER A 218 6.96 10.89 -1.92
CA SER A 218 7.10 9.84 -2.91
C SER A 218 6.21 8.63 -2.55
N PRO A 219 5.75 7.81 -3.51
CA PRO A 219 4.96 6.61 -3.19
C PRO A 219 5.62 5.70 -2.15
N GLU A 220 6.93 5.51 -2.24
CA GLU A 220 7.71 4.68 -1.31
C GLU A 220 7.73 5.28 0.11
N ASP A 221 8.01 6.58 0.24
CA ASP A 221 8.04 7.24 1.55
C ASP A 221 6.64 7.36 2.14
N SER A 222 5.62 7.61 1.31
CA SER A 222 4.22 7.65 1.71
C SER A 222 3.76 6.31 2.29
N ALA A 223 4.05 5.20 1.62
CA ALA A 223 3.70 3.87 2.10
C ALA A 223 4.36 3.56 3.45
N ARG A 224 5.67 3.86 3.60
CA ARG A 224 6.38 3.66 4.87
C ARG A 224 5.83 4.53 6.00
N GLU A 225 5.58 5.81 5.73
CA GLU A 225 5.07 6.73 6.74
C GLU A 225 3.65 6.36 7.17
N MET A 226 2.79 5.94 6.24
CA MET A 226 1.44 5.44 6.56
C MET A 226 1.50 4.24 7.50
N VAL A 227 2.31 3.23 7.20
CA VAL A 227 2.50 2.05 8.06
C VAL A 227 3.00 2.46 9.44
N ALA A 228 4.00 3.34 9.52
CA ALA A 228 4.55 3.82 10.78
C ALA A 228 3.49 4.56 11.62
N ARG A 229 2.67 5.42 10.99
CA ARG A 229 1.62 6.17 11.69
C ARG A 229 0.47 5.28 12.15
N ALA A 230 0.04 4.29 11.36
CA ALA A 230 -0.97 3.33 11.78
C ALA A 230 -0.54 2.57 13.04
N ILE A 231 0.73 2.14 13.11
CA ILE A 231 1.32 1.51 14.29
C ILE A 231 1.34 2.49 15.47
N GLN A 232 1.73 3.75 15.25
CA GLN A 232 1.73 4.78 16.30
C GLN A 232 0.31 5.12 16.80
N ALA A 233 -0.69 5.05 15.91
CA ALA A 233 -2.10 5.25 16.24
C ALA A 233 -2.71 4.07 17.01
N GLY A 234 -1.95 2.97 17.17
CA GLY A 234 -2.32 1.83 18.02
C GLY A 234 -2.79 0.60 17.23
N SER A 235 -2.46 0.49 15.96
CA SER A 235 -2.70 -0.76 15.22
C SER A 235 -2.01 -1.93 15.90
N THR A 236 -2.74 -3.01 16.12
CA THR A 236 -2.26 -4.26 16.73
C THR A 236 -2.19 -5.40 15.73
N ASP A 237 -2.54 -5.14 14.48
CA ASP A 237 -2.54 -6.11 13.39
C ASP A 237 -1.34 -5.92 12.44
N ASN A 238 -1.24 -6.79 11.46
CA ASN A 238 -0.37 -6.59 10.32
C ASN A 238 -0.81 -5.34 9.56
N VAL A 239 0.12 -4.55 9.06
CA VAL A 239 -0.16 -3.25 8.43
C VAL A 239 0.51 -3.20 7.07
N SER A 240 -0.28 -3.06 6.02
CA SER A 240 0.23 -3.01 4.66
C SER A 240 -0.32 -1.83 3.88
N ALA A 241 0.57 -1.16 3.14
CA ALA A 241 0.28 -0.07 2.23
C ALA A 241 1.00 -0.25 0.90
N LEU A 242 0.29 -0.08 -0.20
CA LEU A 242 0.84 0.01 -1.54
C LEU A 242 0.32 1.29 -2.18
N VAL A 243 1.23 2.21 -2.50
CA VAL A 243 0.91 3.52 -3.09
C VAL A 243 1.42 3.55 -4.53
N ALA A 244 0.59 3.98 -5.46
CA ALA A 244 0.99 4.19 -6.85
C ALA A 244 0.59 5.61 -7.30
N TRP A 245 1.46 6.25 -8.06
CA TRP A 245 1.26 7.58 -8.62
C TRP A 245 1.33 7.54 -10.14
N ALA A 246 0.26 7.98 -10.80
CA ALA A 246 0.23 8.23 -12.24
C ALA A 246 0.99 9.52 -12.53
N ALA A 247 2.32 9.46 -12.47
CA ALA A 247 3.19 10.62 -12.63
C ALA A 247 3.16 11.11 -14.07
N PRO A 248 2.90 12.41 -14.32
CA PRO A 248 3.06 12.98 -15.66
C PRO A 248 4.49 12.79 -16.17
N VAL A 249 4.65 12.36 -17.41
CA VAL A 249 5.99 12.14 -18.02
C VAL A 249 6.83 13.42 -17.96
N SER A 250 6.20 14.58 -18.14
CA SER A 250 6.85 15.89 -18.01
C SER A 250 7.52 16.14 -16.64
N VAL A 251 7.02 15.54 -15.57
CA VAL A 251 7.60 15.64 -14.23
C VAL A 251 8.77 14.68 -14.05
N LEU A 252 8.69 13.49 -14.62
CA LEU A 252 9.74 12.47 -14.52
C LEU A 252 10.98 12.81 -15.36
N ASP A 253 10.78 13.45 -16.53
CA ASP A 253 11.85 13.87 -17.42
C ASP A 253 12.44 15.24 -17.02
N ALA A 254 11.88 15.93 -16.03
CA ALA A 254 12.42 17.17 -15.54
C ALA A 254 13.82 16.92 -14.92
N PRO A 255 14.85 17.70 -15.31
CA PRO A 255 16.16 17.57 -14.66
C PRO A 255 16.00 17.80 -13.16
N PRO A 256 16.73 17.04 -12.33
CA PRO A 256 16.64 17.20 -10.88
C PRO A 256 16.83 18.68 -10.53
N PRO A 257 16.06 19.22 -9.58
CA PRO A 257 16.20 20.61 -9.17
C PRO A 257 17.67 20.84 -8.83
N VAL A 258 18.29 21.78 -9.56
CA VAL A 258 19.67 22.18 -9.28
C VAL A 258 19.65 22.65 -7.83
N ALA A 259 20.27 21.86 -6.95
CA ALA A 259 20.40 22.23 -5.56
C ALA A 259 20.90 23.67 -5.55
N ALA A 260 20.09 24.58 -5.02
CA ALA A 260 20.47 25.99 -4.91
C ALA A 260 21.81 25.97 -4.18
N GLY A 261 22.89 26.24 -4.93
CA GLY A 261 24.24 26.17 -4.39
C GLY A 261 24.26 27.00 -3.13
N GLU A 262 24.61 26.38 -2.02
CA GLU A 262 24.86 27.14 -0.78
C GLU A 262 25.74 28.32 -1.17
N PRO A 263 25.41 29.56 -0.72
CA PRO A 263 26.21 30.72 -1.04
C PRO A 263 27.64 30.46 -0.52
N ALA A 264 28.55 30.20 -1.43
CA ALA A 264 29.93 29.77 -1.18
C ALA A 264 30.77 30.82 -0.45
N GLY A 265 30.18 31.63 0.39
CA GLY A 265 30.84 32.72 1.13
C GLY A 265 30.59 32.76 2.64
N ALA A 266 29.44 32.28 3.11
CA ALA A 266 29.04 32.48 4.52
C ALA A 266 29.83 31.58 5.50
N ASN A 267 30.08 30.33 5.14
CA ASN A 267 30.77 29.41 6.05
C ASN A 267 32.26 29.65 6.22
N ARG A 268 32.95 30.22 5.21
CA ARG A 268 34.39 30.53 5.34
C ARG A 268 34.64 31.70 6.31
N MET A 269 33.76 32.69 6.34
CA MET A 269 33.93 33.84 7.22
C MET A 269 33.65 33.49 8.69
N ILE A 270 32.67 32.63 8.95
CA ILE A 270 32.36 32.15 10.30
C ILE A 270 33.48 31.22 10.80
N THR A 271 34.02 30.33 9.99
CA THR A 271 35.15 29.46 10.36
C THR A 271 36.41 30.29 10.68
N ILE A 272 36.70 31.34 9.92
CA ILE A 272 37.87 32.25 10.19
C ILE A 272 37.65 33.01 11.49
N LEU A 273 36.45 33.55 11.77
CA LEU A 273 36.16 34.25 13.02
C LEU A 273 36.25 33.32 14.25
N VAL A 274 35.82 32.08 14.16
CA VAL A 274 35.94 31.10 15.26
C VAL A 274 37.42 30.75 15.51
N LEU A 275 38.24 30.54 14.47
CA LEU A 275 39.65 30.25 14.59
C LEU A 275 40.44 31.42 15.18
N VAL A 276 40.14 32.66 14.76
CA VAL A 276 40.78 33.89 15.34
C VAL A 276 40.38 34.05 16.81
N GLY A 277 39.10 33.83 17.15
CA GLY A 277 38.64 33.86 18.54
C GLY A 277 39.34 32.84 19.43
N LEU A 278 39.56 31.62 18.93
CA LEU A 278 40.26 30.56 19.66
C LEU A 278 41.75 30.87 19.90
N VAL A 279 42.42 31.46 18.91
CA VAL A 279 43.82 31.89 19.04
C VAL A 279 43.98 33.02 20.08
N ILE A 280 43.09 34.00 20.07
CA ILE A 280 43.10 35.09 21.06
C ILE A 280 42.83 34.55 22.46
N PHE A 281 41.88 33.60 22.60
CA PHE A 281 41.57 32.99 23.89
C PHE A 281 42.74 32.21 24.47
N ILE A 282 43.48 31.42 23.65
CA ILE A 282 44.65 30.70 24.04
C ILE A 282 45.77 31.66 24.45
N ALA A 283 45.97 32.77 23.72
CA ALA A 283 46.99 33.77 24.05
C ALA A 283 46.71 34.45 25.39
N ILE A 284 45.46 34.74 25.70
CA ILE A 284 45.03 35.34 27.00
C ILE A 284 45.30 34.37 28.15
N ILE A 285 44.94 33.09 27.98
CA ILE A 285 45.21 32.08 29.00
C ILE A 285 46.74 31.87 29.23
N GLY A 286 47.52 31.84 28.16
CA GLY A 286 48.97 31.76 28.24
C GLY A 286 49.58 32.97 28.96
N TYR A 287 49.09 34.17 28.71
CA TYR A 287 49.54 35.37 29.40
C TYR A 287 49.21 35.36 30.90
N ILE A 288 48.01 34.92 31.27
CA ILE A 288 47.59 34.80 32.67
C ILE A 288 48.46 33.78 33.43
N LEU A 289 48.76 32.63 32.79
CA LEU A 289 49.61 31.57 33.38
C LEU A 289 51.10 32.00 33.54
N LEU A 290 51.59 32.98 32.79
CA LEU A 290 52.96 33.51 32.90
C LEU A 290 53.08 34.61 33.94
N MET A 291 51.95 35.20 34.39
CA MET A 291 51.94 36.29 35.39
C MET A 291 51.58 35.78 36.82
N THR A 292 51.22 34.47 36.96
CA THR A 292 51.02 33.80 38.25
C THR A 292 52.17 32.87 38.54
#